data_1f3c284f5a450696d90b4c4058d21128
#
_entry.id   1f3c284f5a450696d90b4c4058d21128
#
_cell.length_a   1.000
_cell.length_b   1.000
_cell.length_c   1.000
_cell.angle_alpha   90.00
_cell.angle_beta   90.00
_cell.angle_gamma   90.00
#
_symmetry.space_group_name_H-M   'P 1'
#
loop_
_entity.id
_entity.type
_entity.pdbx_description
1 polymer ?
#
loop_
_entity_poly.entity_id
_entity_poly.type
_entity_poly.pdbx_seq_one_letter_code
_entity_poly.pdbx_strand_id
1 'polypeptide(L)'
;MNGFSIIIPAHNEASVIESTLRSIIASKLDRALQIIVVANGCSDDTAARARAVAGPILVIETPIGSKPHALNVGDRVARYFPRAYVDADIQLSDNALQKVVDAFKDPNCRIAAPTPRHDYTGHNPLLGGYYRLWRSLPYVRGAIMGSGFYAIDAELRSRFTEFPALTADDKFVRNLTRPEERRVVEGCHAVINMPETFGDLLRVKTRWTYGNLELASARPDLNVNDQDRYRGVPTHLLMRPWLWPHVPAFVFIYLYTRNAARKKIAQQQNTTWERDDSSRTISRETRPAA
;
A
#
# COMPACT_ATOMS: atom_id res chain seq x y z
N MET A 1 17.72 17.33 8.56
CA MET A 1 16.97 16.74 7.41
C MET A 1 16.05 17.82 6.86
N ASN A 2 16.34 18.33 5.65
CA ASN A 2 15.68 19.56 5.18
C ASN A 2 14.49 19.32 4.23
N GLY A 3 14.03 18.07 4.05
CA GLY A 3 12.94 17.78 3.13
C GLY A 3 12.37 16.38 3.27
N PHE A 4 11.38 16.07 2.44
CA PHE A 4 10.66 14.80 2.36
C PHE A 4 10.40 14.49 0.88
N SER A 5 10.81 13.30 0.41
CA SER A 5 10.54 12.83 -0.95
C SER A 5 9.42 11.82 -0.96
N ILE A 6 8.51 11.94 -1.92
CA ILE A 6 7.41 10.99 -2.16
C ILE A 6 7.56 10.43 -3.56
N ILE A 7 7.58 9.12 -3.70
CA ILE A 7 7.66 8.39 -4.96
C ILE A 7 6.32 7.69 -5.20
N ILE A 8 5.72 7.95 -6.35
CA ILE A 8 4.41 7.44 -6.76
C ILE A 8 4.57 6.64 -8.07
N PRO A 9 4.65 5.32 -8.02
CA PRO A 9 4.57 4.50 -9.22
C PRO A 9 3.14 4.52 -9.75
N ALA A 10 2.93 4.91 -11.00
CA ALA A 10 1.62 5.03 -11.61
C ALA A 10 1.56 4.25 -12.94
N HIS A 11 0.55 3.38 -13.08
CA HIS A 11 0.31 2.60 -14.31
C HIS A 11 -1.17 2.67 -14.69
N ASN A 12 -1.51 3.47 -15.70
CA ASN A 12 -2.90 3.69 -16.12
C ASN A 12 -3.80 4.18 -14.97
N GLU A 13 -3.40 5.26 -14.30
CA GLU A 13 -4.06 5.84 -13.12
C GLU A 13 -4.72 7.21 -13.40
N ALA A 14 -5.05 7.49 -14.67
CA ALA A 14 -5.60 8.78 -15.09
C ALA A 14 -6.85 9.21 -14.27
N SER A 15 -7.67 8.26 -13.83
CA SER A 15 -8.89 8.55 -13.07
C SER A 15 -8.68 9.00 -11.62
N VAL A 16 -7.52 8.69 -11.03
CA VAL A 16 -7.28 8.89 -9.58
C VAL A 16 -6.05 9.74 -9.26
N ILE A 17 -5.07 9.82 -10.16
CA ILE A 17 -3.77 10.46 -9.88
C ILE A 17 -3.89 11.92 -9.44
N GLU A 18 -4.82 12.69 -10.03
CA GLU A 18 -5.02 14.10 -9.66
C GLU A 18 -5.50 14.24 -8.21
N SER A 19 -6.48 13.44 -7.79
CA SER A 19 -7.02 13.49 -6.43
C SER A 19 -5.97 13.07 -5.40
N THR A 20 -5.16 12.05 -5.72
CA THR A 20 -4.03 11.62 -4.90
C THR A 20 -3.01 12.75 -4.72
N LEU A 21 -2.57 13.36 -5.81
CA LEU A 21 -1.60 14.45 -5.77
C LEU A 21 -2.13 15.68 -5.00
N ARG A 22 -3.40 16.06 -5.21
CA ARG A 22 -4.03 17.15 -4.46
C ARG A 22 -4.09 16.86 -2.96
N SER A 23 -4.43 15.64 -2.55
CA SER A 23 -4.46 15.25 -1.13
C SER A 23 -3.07 15.30 -0.49
N ILE A 24 -2.03 14.88 -1.22
CA ILE A 24 -0.63 14.95 -0.76
C ILE A 24 -0.18 16.40 -0.59
N ILE A 25 -0.45 17.26 -1.57
CA ILE A 25 -0.06 18.69 -1.53
C ILE A 25 -0.82 19.44 -0.43
N ALA A 26 -2.09 19.10 -0.20
CA ALA A 26 -2.90 19.69 0.87
C ALA A 26 -2.44 19.25 2.27
N SER A 27 -1.75 18.10 2.39
CA SER A 27 -1.25 17.63 3.66
C SER A 27 -0.11 18.49 4.18
N LYS A 28 -0.30 19.06 5.38
CA LYS A 28 0.65 20.02 5.99
C LYS A 28 2.03 19.39 6.18
N LEU A 29 3.07 20.14 5.86
CA LEU A 29 4.47 19.77 6.05
C LEU A 29 5.33 21.02 6.28
N ASP A 30 6.17 21.03 7.30
CA ASP A 30 7.03 22.15 7.72
C ASP A 30 8.40 22.19 7.02
N ARG A 31 8.59 21.42 5.95
CA ARG A 31 9.86 21.27 5.23
C ARG A 31 9.66 21.14 3.72
N ALA A 32 10.76 21.14 2.96
CA ALA A 32 10.71 20.97 1.52
C ALA A 32 10.05 19.65 1.12
N LEU A 33 9.08 19.70 0.22
CA LEU A 33 8.40 18.54 -0.35
C LEU A 33 8.90 18.31 -1.78
N GLN A 34 9.20 17.08 -2.12
CA GLN A 34 9.46 16.61 -3.47
C GLN A 34 8.51 15.46 -3.78
N ILE A 35 7.72 15.58 -4.85
CA ILE A 35 6.84 14.52 -5.32
C ILE A 35 7.36 14.03 -6.67
N ILE A 36 7.54 12.72 -6.82
CA ILE A 36 8.06 12.07 -8.02
C ILE A 36 7.00 11.08 -8.48
N VAL A 37 6.32 11.37 -9.58
CA VAL A 37 5.39 10.45 -10.23
C VAL A 37 6.16 9.72 -11.33
N VAL A 38 6.17 8.39 -11.26
CA VAL A 38 6.77 7.58 -12.33
C VAL A 38 5.63 6.89 -13.09
N ALA A 39 5.24 7.46 -14.22
CA ALA A 39 4.28 6.89 -15.15
C ALA A 39 4.95 5.76 -15.94
N ASN A 40 4.61 4.52 -15.61
CA ASN A 40 5.33 3.34 -16.09
C ASN A 40 4.44 2.47 -16.99
N GLY A 41 4.79 2.37 -18.27
CA GLY A 41 4.06 1.61 -19.27
C GLY A 41 2.60 2.07 -19.45
N CYS A 42 2.33 3.37 -19.22
CA CYS A 42 0.98 3.91 -19.35
C CYS A 42 0.54 3.97 -20.82
N SER A 43 -0.73 3.65 -21.05
CA SER A 43 -1.44 3.82 -22.33
C SER A 43 -2.55 4.88 -22.27
N ASP A 44 -2.74 5.49 -21.08
CA ASP A 44 -3.73 6.54 -20.81
C ASP A 44 -3.07 7.90 -20.47
N ASP A 45 -3.87 8.90 -20.11
CA ASP A 45 -3.44 10.26 -19.83
C ASP A 45 -2.80 10.45 -18.44
N THR A 46 -2.38 9.40 -17.74
CA THR A 46 -1.82 9.46 -16.37
C THR A 46 -0.73 10.53 -16.24
N ALA A 47 0.26 10.52 -17.14
CA ALA A 47 1.38 11.46 -17.08
C ALA A 47 0.94 12.90 -17.34
N ALA A 48 0.05 13.12 -18.31
CA ALA A 48 -0.49 14.45 -18.62
C ALA A 48 -1.28 15.02 -17.44
N ARG A 49 -2.15 14.22 -16.82
CA ARG A 49 -2.93 14.61 -15.64
C ARG A 49 -2.04 14.90 -14.44
N ALA A 50 -1.00 14.11 -14.21
CA ALA A 50 -0.05 14.38 -13.13
C ALA A 50 0.68 15.71 -13.32
N ARG A 51 1.08 16.06 -14.56
CA ARG A 51 1.72 17.34 -14.88
C ARG A 51 0.78 18.55 -14.75
N ALA A 52 -0.52 18.35 -14.92
CA ALA A 52 -1.53 19.41 -14.80
C ALA A 52 -1.75 19.87 -13.35
N VAL A 53 -1.36 19.07 -12.36
CA VAL A 53 -1.49 19.44 -10.95
C VAL A 53 -0.36 20.38 -10.56
N ALA A 54 -0.71 21.59 -10.08
CA ALA A 54 0.27 22.56 -9.59
C ALA A 54 0.91 22.06 -8.28
N GLY A 55 2.25 22.08 -8.21
CA GLY A 55 2.99 21.65 -7.01
C GLY A 55 4.45 21.24 -7.31
N PRO A 56 5.19 20.80 -6.30
CA PRO A 56 6.58 20.38 -6.44
C PRO A 56 6.69 18.96 -7.03
N ILE A 57 6.10 18.75 -8.21
CA ILE A 57 5.92 17.45 -8.86
C ILE A 57 6.91 17.30 -10.01
N LEU A 58 7.67 16.22 -9.99
CA LEU A 58 8.46 15.72 -11.11
C LEU A 58 7.76 14.49 -11.71
N VAL A 59 7.40 14.55 -12.99
CA VAL A 59 6.80 13.42 -13.71
C VAL A 59 7.82 12.79 -14.64
N ILE A 60 8.10 11.51 -14.44
CA ILE A 60 8.99 10.68 -15.26
C ILE A 60 8.16 9.62 -15.96
N GLU A 61 8.39 9.45 -17.26
CA GLU A 61 7.76 8.38 -18.05
C GLU A 61 8.78 7.28 -18.36
N THR A 62 8.34 6.04 -18.28
CA THR A 62 9.11 4.86 -18.69
C THR A 62 8.21 3.89 -19.46
N PRO A 63 8.70 3.25 -20.53
CA PRO A 63 7.90 2.27 -21.28
C PRO A 63 7.71 0.95 -20.54
N ILE A 64 8.44 0.72 -19.43
CA ILE A 64 8.42 -0.54 -18.69
C ILE A 64 7.29 -0.52 -17.65
N GLY A 65 6.23 -1.32 -17.87
CA GLY A 65 5.10 -1.49 -16.95
C GLY A 65 5.45 -2.39 -15.75
N SER A 66 6.24 -1.88 -14.81
CA SER A 66 6.68 -2.61 -13.62
C SER A 66 6.77 -1.69 -12.40
N LYS A 67 6.06 -2.03 -11.33
CA LYS A 67 6.09 -1.25 -10.07
C LYS A 67 7.48 -1.20 -9.46
N PRO A 68 8.23 -2.32 -9.28
CA PRO A 68 9.59 -2.25 -8.75
C PRO A 68 10.53 -1.40 -9.64
N HIS A 69 10.39 -1.50 -10.96
CA HIS A 69 11.16 -0.64 -11.87
C HIS A 69 10.84 0.84 -11.63
N ALA A 70 9.56 1.19 -11.55
CA ALA A 70 9.13 2.58 -11.29
C ALA A 70 9.63 3.09 -9.94
N LEU A 71 9.59 2.26 -8.89
CA LEU A 71 10.16 2.60 -7.57
C LEU A 71 11.65 2.89 -7.68
N ASN A 72 12.42 2.06 -8.40
CA ASN A 72 13.85 2.24 -8.60
C ASN A 72 14.16 3.52 -9.41
N VAL A 73 13.37 3.82 -10.45
CA VAL A 73 13.50 5.07 -11.23
C VAL A 73 13.28 6.28 -10.34
N GLY A 74 12.20 6.31 -9.57
CA GLY A 74 11.89 7.40 -8.65
C GLY A 74 12.94 7.56 -7.56
N ASP A 75 13.43 6.45 -7.03
CA ASP A 75 14.39 6.42 -5.94
C ASP A 75 15.75 7.02 -6.32
N ARG A 76 16.18 6.85 -7.57
CA ARG A 76 17.44 7.45 -8.08
C ARG A 76 17.42 8.98 -8.15
N VAL A 77 16.24 9.60 -8.29
CA VAL A 77 16.11 11.07 -8.38
C VAL A 77 15.57 11.71 -7.10
N ALA A 78 15.19 10.90 -6.11
CA ALA A 78 14.73 11.39 -4.82
C ALA A 78 15.88 11.98 -4.01
N ARG A 79 15.68 13.20 -3.48
CA ARG A 79 16.73 14.01 -2.83
C ARG A 79 16.71 13.93 -1.31
N TYR A 80 15.55 13.63 -0.72
CA TYR A 80 15.37 13.79 0.72
C TYR A 80 15.05 12.47 1.43
N PHE A 81 15.35 12.47 2.71
CA PHE A 81 14.86 11.50 3.68
C PHE A 81 14.20 12.22 4.87
N PRO A 82 13.15 11.63 5.48
CA PRO A 82 12.55 10.36 5.13
C PRO A 82 12.02 10.35 3.69
N ARG A 83 11.83 9.17 3.13
CA ARG A 83 11.36 8.95 1.77
C ARG A 83 10.13 8.06 1.80
N ALA A 84 9.02 8.51 1.21
CA ALA A 84 7.79 7.72 1.12
C ALA A 84 7.61 7.10 -0.27
N TYR A 85 6.99 5.92 -0.28
CA TYR A 85 6.50 5.22 -1.45
C TYR A 85 4.99 5.10 -1.30
N VAL A 86 4.26 5.63 -2.28
CA VAL A 86 2.81 5.85 -2.18
C VAL A 86 2.13 5.34 -3.43
N ASP A 87 1.09 4.52 -3.27
CA ASP A 87 0.28 4.07 -4.41
C ASP A 87 -0.53 5.24 -5.00
N ALA A 88 -0.78 5.19 -6.29
CA ALA A 88 -1.35 6.31 -7.07
C ALA A 88 -2.83 6.61 -6.78
N ASP A 89 -3.50 5.79 -5.95
CA ASP A 89 -4.91 5.86 -5.60
C ASP A 89 -5.17 6.16 -4.10
N ILE A 90 -4.15 6.61 -3.37
CA ILE A 90 -4.22 6.89 -1.93
C ILE A 90 -4.58 8.35 -1.67
N GLN A 91 -5.46 8.58 -0.69
CA GLN A 91 -5.76 9.92 -0.18
C GLN A 91 -5.28 10.06 1.27
N LEU A 92 -4.63 11.17 1.56
CA LEU A 92 -4.06 11.46 2.87
C LEU A 92 -4.93 12.45 3.66
N SER A 93 -4.95 12.29 4.98
CA SER A 93 -5.49 13.34 5.87
C SER A 93 -4.55 14.55 5.90
N ASP A 94 -5.10 15.73 6.25
CA ASP A 94 -4.44 17.05 6.19
C ASP A 94 -3.11 17.14 6.95
N ASN A 95 -2.89 16.29 7.95
CA ASN A 95 -1.71 16.31 8.80
C ASN A 95 -0.84 15.05 8.65
N ALA A 96 -1.12 14.21 7.66
CA ALA A 96 -0.46 12.90 7.54
C ALA A 96 1.04 13.03 7.30
N LEU A 97 1.47 13.91 6.40
CA LEU A 97 2.89 14.07 6.07
C LEU A 97 3.70 14.53 7.29
N GLN A 98 3.21 15.57 8.00
CA GLN A 98 3.92 16.07 9.17
C GLN A 98 4.04 15.01 10.26
N LYS A 99 2.94 14.32 10.58
CA LYS A 99 2.96 13.27 11.61
C LYS A 99 3.87 12.08 11.25
N VAL A 100 3.87 11.66 10.00
CA VAL A 100 4.78 10.61 9.52
C VAL A 100 6.23 11.04 9.66
N VAL A 101 6.56 12.27 9.27
CA VAL A 101 7.92 12.80 9.42
C VAL A 101 8.32 12.90 10.88
N ASP A 102 7.39 13.32 11.75
CA ASP A 102 7.64 13.43 13.21
C ASP A 102 7.91 12.07 13.85
N ALA A 103 7.37 10.98 13.31
CA ALA A 103 7.68 9.64 13.81
C ALA A 103 9.18 9.28 13.72
N PHE A 104 9.90 9.85 12.75
CA PHE A 104 11.35 9.66 12.60
C PHE A 104 12.20 10.49 13.58
N LYS A 105 11.59 11.26 14.48
CA LYS A 105 12.28 11.84 15.65
C LYS A 105 12.64 10.77 16.68
N ASP A 106 11.91 9.65 16.70
CA ASP A 106 12.29 8.45 17.44
C ASP A 106 13.51 7.80 16.73
N PRO A 107 14.67 7.71 17.41
CA PRO A 107 15.88 7.14 16.83
C PRO A 107 15.76 5.66 16.45
N ASN A 108 14.76 4.96 16.98
CA ASN A 108 14.50 3.56 16.61
C ASN A 108 13.54 3.41 15.43
N CYS A 109 12.89 4.47 14.96
CA CYS A 109 11.96 4.41 13.83
C CYS A 109 12.73 4.31 12.51
N ARG A 110 12.54 3.22 11.78
CA ARG A 110 13.11 3.00 10.44
C ARG A 110 12.05 3.04 9.35
N ILE A 111 10.80 2.69 9.69
CA ILE A 111 9.68 2.70 8.78
C ILE A 111 8.44 3.22 9.50
N ALA A 112 7.73 4.13 8.86
CA ALA A 112 6.50 4.73 9.37
C ALA A 112 5.41 4.78 8.29
N ALA A 113 4.15 4.61 8.70
CA ALA A 113 3.00 4.77 7.83
C ALA A 113 1.84 5.39 8.60
N PRO A 114 0.95 6.18 7.96
CA PRO A 114 -0.29 6.61 8.57
C PRO A 114 -1.20 5.41 8.85
N THR A 115 -2.15 5.57 9.76
CA THR A 115 -3.15 4.51 10.02
C THR A 115 -3.97 4.25 8.76
N PRO A 116 -4.09 3.00 8.28
CA PRO A 116 -4.89 2.70 7.09
C PRO A 116 -6.37 2.84 7.41
N ARG A 117 -7.09 3.63 6.60
CA ARG A 117 -8.55 3.75 6.63
C ARG A 117 -9.12 3.08 5.38
N HIS A 118 -9.62 1.87 5.55
CA HIS A 118 -10.23 1.11 4.46
C HIS A 118 -11.65 1.60 4.22
N ASP A 119 -11.92 2.20 3.05
CA ASP A 119 -13.27 2.60 2.66
C ASP A 119 -13.97 1.45 1.93
N TYR A 120 -15.05 0.97 2.51
CA TYR A 120 -15.97 -0.03 1.97
C TYR A 120 -17.42 0.41 2.10
N THR A 121 -17.63 1.72 2.15
CA THR A 121 -18.96 2.34 2.25
C THR A 121 -19.78 2.01 1.01
N GLY A 122 -21.01 1.51 1.20
CA GLY A 122 -21.91 1.14 0.11
C GLY A 122 -21.70 -0.27 -0.45
N HIS A 123 -20.79 -1.07 0.13
CA HIS A 123 -20.62 -2.45 -0.26
C HIS A 123 -21.81 -3.32 0.16
N ASN A 124 -22.03 -4.39 -0.57
CA ASN A 124 -23.07 -5.36 -0.24
C ASN A 124 -22.78 -6.00 1.15
N PRO A 125 -23.83 -6.44 1.90
CA PRO A 125 -23.67 -6.92 3.27
C PRO A 125 -22.67 -8.07 3.44
N LEU A 126 -22.53 -8.96 2.44
CA LEU A 126 -21.57 -10.07 2.49
C LEU A 126 -20.13 -9.57 2.46
N LEU A 127 -19.80 -8.63 1.56
CA LEU A 127 -18.50 -8.00 1.51
C LEU A 127 -18.24 -7.15 2.74
N GLY A 128 -19.22 -6.37 3.18
CA GLY A 128 -19.16 -5.59 4.41
C GLY A 128 -18.83 -6.47 5.63
N GLY A 129 -19.46 -7.65 5.73
CA GLY A 129 -19.18 -8.64 6.76
C GLY A 129 -17.74 -9.18 6.71
N TYR A 130 -17.26 -9.53 5.52
CA TYR A 130 -15.88 -9.96 5.31
C TYR A 130 -14.89 -8.87 5.75
N TYR A 131 -15.07 -7.61 5.32
CA TYR A 131 -14.16 -6.51 5.69
C TYR A 131 -14.21 -6.20 7.19
N ARG A 132 -15.40 -6.28 7.83
CA ARG A 132 -15.55 -6.11 9.29
C ARG A 132 -14.71 -7.14 10.05
N LEU A 133 -14.77 -8.42 9.66
CA LEU A 133 -13.96 -9.48 10.27
C LEU A 133 -12.49 -9.22 9.98
N TRP A 134 -12.09 -9.07 8.70
CA TRP A 134 -10.70 -8.92 8.29
C TRP A 134 -10.00 -7.75 8.99
N ARG A 135 -10.63 -6.56 9.05
CA ARG A 135 -10.10 -5.39 9.74
C ARG A 135 -9.96 -5.57 11.26
N SER A 136 -10.77 -6.44 11.86
CA SER A 136 -10.69 -6.71 13.30
C SER A 136 -9.44 -7.51 13.68
N LEU A 137 -8.85 -8.25 12.73
CA LEU A 137 -7.75 -9.17 13.01
C LEU A 137 -6.50 -8.44 13.51
N PRO A 138 -5.79 -9.01 14.52
CA PRO A 138 -4.63 -8.36 15.13
C PRO A 138 -3.55 -7.97 14.13
N TYR A 139 -3.26 -8.84 13.17
CA TYR A 139 -2.22 -8.59 12.17
C TYR A 139 -2.58 -7.53 11.12
N VAL A 140 -3.84 -7.11 11.05
CA VAL A 140 -4.28 -6.02 10.18
C VAL A 140 -4.22 -4.68 10.89
N ARG A 141 -4.58 -4.64 12.17
CA ARG A 141 -4.65 -3.40 12.96
C ARG A 141 -3.30 -2.73 13.18
N GLY A 142 -2.22 -3.49 13.34
CA GLY A 142 -0.86 -2.97 13.55
C GLY A 142 0.01 -3.00 12.30
N ALA A 143 -0.59 -3.22 11.11
CA ALA A 143 0.19 -3.42 9.91
C ALA A 143 0.56 -2.10 9.23
N ILE A 144 1.84 -1.89 9.01
CA ILE A 144 2.33 -0.88 8.05
C ILE A 144 1.95 -1.28 6.62
N MET A 145 1.75 -2.58 6.37
CA MET A 145 1.44 -3.14 5.05
C MET A 145 -0.04 -2.95 4.67
N GLY A 146 -0.28 -2.79 3.36
CA GLY A 146 -1.61 -2.65 2.79
C GLY A 146 -2.23 -1.28 3.07
N SER A 147 -1.40 -0.28 3.44
CA SER A 147 -1.81 1.11 3.58
C SER A 147 -1.65 1.91 2.28
N GLY A 148 -1.01 1.31 1.27
CA GLY A 148 -0.62 2.02 0.04
C GLY A 148 0.35 3.19 0.29
N PHE A 149 0.87 3.30 1.51
CA PHE A 149 1.84 4.32 1.93
C PHE A 149 2.80 3.73 2.95
N TYR A 150 4.09 3.87 2.72
CA TYR A 150 5.12 3.67 3.74
C TYR A 150 6.28 4.64 3.51
N ALA A 151 6.83 5.20 4.58
CA ALA A 151 8.02 6.05 4.56
C ALA A 151 9.17 5.36 5.28
N ILE A 152 10.39 5.55 4.79
CA ILE A 152 11.61 4.96 5.34
C ILE A 152 12.69 6.02 5.55
N ASP A 153 13.58 5.78 6.49
CA ASP A 153 14.76 6.60 6.69
C ASP A 153 15.95 6.17 5.79
N ALA A 154 17.04 6.92 5.84
CA ALA A 154 18.21 6.65 5.05
C ALA A 154 18.91 5.34 5.46
N GLU A 155 18.86 4.97 6.75
CA GLU A 155 19.46 3.74 7.24
C GLU A 155 18.73 2.52 6.69
N LEU A 156 17.39 2.47 6.77
CA LEU A 156 16.63 1.37 6.18
C LEU A 156 16.85 1.30 4.66
N ARG A 157 16.88 2.46 3.97
CA ARG A 157 17.14 2.47 2.53
C ARG A 157 18.51 1.87 2.17
N SER A 158 19.51 2.03 3.02
CA SER A 158 20.85 1.46 2.78
C SER A 158 20.92 -0.06 2.94
N ARG A 159 19.90 -0.69 3.54
CA ARG A 159 19.84 -2.16 3.73
C ARG A 159 19.56 -2.95 2.43
N PHE A 160 19.26 -2.27 1.33
CA PHE A 160 19.08 -2.89 0.02
C PHE A 160 19.57 -1.96 -1.11
N THR A 161 20.00 -2.56 -2.23
CA THR A 161 20.49 -1.82 -3.40
C THR A 161 19.37 -1.28 -4.26
N GLU A 162 18.45 -2.17 -4.68
CA GLU A 162 17.29 -1.87 -5.52
C GLU A 162 16.08 -2.67 -5.04
N PHE A 163 14.87 -2.15 -5.34
CA PHE A 163 13.66 -2.93 -5.18
C PHE A 163 13.74 -4.14 -6.10
N PRO A 164 13.65 -5.37 -5.55
CA PRO A 164 13.67 -6.57 -6.37
C PRO A 164 12.40 -6.66 -7.23
N ALA A 165 12.48 -7.40 -8.33
CA ALA A 165 11.34 -7.64 -9.23
C ALA A 165 10.31 -8.59 -8.56
N LEU A 166 9.71 -8.14 -7.45
CA LEU A 166 8.71 -8.88 -6.65
C LEU A 166 7.42 -8.07 -6.55
N THR A 167 6.30 -8.79 -6.46
CA THR A 167 4.97 -8.18 -6.37
C THR A 167 4.73 -7.46 -5.03
N ALA A 168 5.32 -7.95 -3.94
CA ALA A 168 5.11 -7.44 -2.58
C ALA A 168 6.27 -6.53 -2.13
N ASP A 169 6.42 -5.37 -2.76
CA ASP A 169 7.46 -4.37 -2.44
C ASP A 169 7.37 -3.83 -1.01
N ASP A 170 6.17 -3.54 -0.54
CA ASP A 170 5.90 -3.06 0.81
C ASP A 170 6.29 -4.10 1.87
N LYS A 171 5.95 -5.36 1.64
CA LYS A 171 6.31 -6.46 2.53
C LYS A 171 7.82 -6.72 2.50
N PHE A 172 8.47 -6.63 1.35
CA PHE A 172 9.91 -6.75 1.24
C PHE A 172 10.60 -5.71 2.16
N VAL A 173 10.26 -4.44 2.03
CA VAL A 173 10.85 -3.36 2.84
C VAL A 173 10.53 -3.54 4.33
N ARG A 174 9.27 -3.87 4.67
CA ARG A 174 8.88 -4.13 6.06
C ARG A 174 9.70 -5.27 6.68
N ASN A 175 9.94 -6.34 5.94
CA ASN A 175 10.65 -7.51 6.47
C ASN A 175 12.16 -7.28 6.63
N LEU A 176 12.71 -6.19 6.07
CA LEU A 176 14.06 -5.70 6.38
C LEU A 176 14.14 -5.02 7.76
N THR A 177 13.01 -4.82 8.44
CA THR A 177 12.94 -4.19 9.76
C THR A 177 12.49 -5.16 10.84
N ARG A 178 12.96 -4.94 12.06
CA ARG A 178 12.45 -5.59 13.27
C ARG A 178 11.14 -4.93 13.71
N PRO A 179 10.27 -5.60 14.47
CA PRO A 179 9.00 -5.03 14.93
C PRO A 179 9.14 -3.69 15.65
N GLU A 180 10.18 -3.53 16.48
CA GLU A 180 10.44 -2.31 17.24
C GLU A 180 10.89 -1.12 16.39
N GLU A 181 11.28 -1.33 15.15
CA GLU A 181 11.68 -0.28 14.19
C GLU A 181 10.48 0.29 13.42
N ARG A 182 9.27 -0.25 13.63
CA ARG A 182 8.05 0.04 12.87
C ARG A 182 7.13 0.98 13.61
N ARG A 183 6.55 1.97 12.93
CA ARG A 183 5.57 2.91 13.51
C ARG A 183 4.34 3.03 12.62
N VAL A 184 3.17 2.64 13.14
CA VAL A 184 1.87 3.08 12.61
C VAL A 184 1.52 4.37 13.33
N VAL A 185 1.40 5.45 12.58
CA VAL A 185 1.25 6.80 13.12
C VAL A 185 -0.23 7.10 13.39
N GLU A 186 -0.57 7.28 14.65
CA GLU A 186 -1.94 7.57 15.06
C GLU A 186 -2.33 9.04 14.82
N GLY A 187 -3.64 9.27 14.69
CA GLY A 187 -4.22 10.60 14.49
C GLY A 187 -3.98 11.18 13.09
N CYS A 188 -3.52 10.36 12.16
CA CYS A 188 -3.52 10.62 10.71
C CYS A 188 -3.86 9.33 9.96
N HIS A 189 -4.34 9.45 8.74
CA HIS A 189 -4.74 8.27 7.98
C HIS A 189 -4.47 8.40 6.48
N ALA A 190 -4.31 7.23 5.86
CA ALA A 190 -4.35 7.03 4.43
C ALA A 190 -5.64 6.28 4.08
N VAL A 191 -6.45 6.84 3.19
CA VAL A 191 -7.70 6.23 2.73
C VAL A 191 -7.41 5.30 1.57
N ILE A 192 -7.89 4.07 1.68
CA ILE A 192 -7.73 3.01 0.70
C ILE A 192 -9.11 2.57 0.25
N ASN A 193 -9.43 2.74 -1.02
CA ASN A 193 -10.67 2.24 -1.58
C ASN A 193 -10.60 0.71 -1.70
N MET A 194 -11.57 0.03 -1.09
CA MET A 194 -11.62 -1.43 -1.11
C MET A 194 -12.42 -1.93 -2.31
N PRO A 195 -12.07 -3.12 -2.88
CA PRO A 195 -12.82 -3.73 -3.97
C PRO A 195 -14.33 -3.81 -3.70
N GLU A 196 -15.15 -3.36 -4.66
CA GLU A 196 -16.61 -3.28 -4.52
C GLU A 196 -17.32 -4.57 -4.90
N THR A 197 -16.67 -5.41 -5.73
CA THR A 197 -17.23 -6.70 -6.13
C THR A 197 -16.46 -7.86 -5.52
N PHE A 198 -17.16 -9.00 -5.38
CA PHE A 198 -16.54 -10.23 -4.88
C PHE A 198 -15.43 -10.73 -5.82
N GLY A 199 -15.62 -10.58 -7.14
CA GLY A 199 -14.62 -10.94 -8.14
C GLY A 199 -13.34 -10.12 -8.00
N ASP A 200 -13.45 -8.80 -7.79
CA ASP A 200 -12.31 -7.91 -7.60
C ASP A 200 -11.59 -8.21 -6.29
N LEU A 201 -12.35 -8.47 -5.20
CA LEU A 201 -11.77 -8.90 -3.94
C LEU A 201 -10.92 -10.17 -4.13
N LEU A 202 -11.41 -11.17 -4.84
CA LEU A 202 -10.66 -12.40 -5.10
C LEU A 202 -9.41 -12.12 -5.94
N ARG A 203 -9.48 -11.25 -6.96
CA ARG A 203 -8.32 -10.87 -7.78
C ARG A 203 -7.25 -10.17 -6.93
N VAL A 204 -7.63 -9.13 -6.19
CA VAL A 204 -6.71 -8.37 -5.32
C VAL A 204 -6.09 -9.27 -4.25
N LYS A 205 -6.90 -10.08 -3.56
CA LYS A 205 -6.39 -11.00 -2.51
C LYS A 205 -5.52 -12.10 -3.09
N THR A 206 -5.81 -12.59 -4.30
CA THR A 206 -4.94 -13.56 -4.99
C THR A 206 -3.59 -12.94 -5.31
N ARG A 207 -3.54 -11.71 -5.84
CA ARG A 207 -2.31 -10.96 -6.08
C ARG A 207 -1.48 -10.77 -4.79
N TRP A 208 -2.13 -10.36 -3.70
CA TRP A 208 -1.44 -10.21 -2.40
C TRP A 208 -0.89 -11.54 -1.88
N THR A 209 -1.66 -12.62 -2.04
CA THR A 209 -1.23 -13.95 -1.62
C THR A 209 -0.07 -14.46 -2.48
N TYR A 210 -0.14 -14.22 -3.80
CA TYR A 210 0.94 -14.53 -4.74
C TYR A 210 2.23 -13.81 -4.34
N GLY A 211 2.21 -12.49 -4.19
CA GLY A 211 3.39 -11.71 -3.80
C GLY A 211 3.98 -12.12 -2.44
N ASN A 212 3.12 -12.52 -1.49
CA ASN A 212 3.58 -13.05 -0.21
C ASN A 212 4.32 -14.39 -0.35
N LEU A 213 3.82 -15.29 -1.20
CA LEU A 213 4.46 -16.59 -1.46
C LEU A 213 5.73 -16.43 -2.30
N GLU A 214 5.69 -15.55 -3.30
CA GLU A 214 6.84 -15.18 -4.12
C GLU A 214 8.00 -14.65 -3.26
N LEU A 215 7.73 -13.67 -2.40
CA LEU A 215 8.73 -13.12 -1.47
C LEU A 215 9.27 -14.19 -0.51
N ALA A 216 8.39 -15.03 0.06
CA ALA A 216 8.80 -16.07 0.99
C ALA A 216 9.72 -17.11 0.33
N SER A 217 9.53 -17.37 -0.97
CA SER A 217 10.39 -18.28 -1.74
C SER A 217 11.70 -17.61 -2.17
N ALA A 218 11.64 -16.37 -2.64
CA ALA A 218 12.81 -15.63 -3.13
C ALA A 218 13.75 -15.16 -2.00
N ARG A 219 13.19 -14.84 -0.82
CA ARG A 219 13.92 -14.30 0.33
C ARG A 219 13.46 -14.97 1.62
N PRO A 220 13.78 -16.26 1.81
CA PRO A 220 13.43 -17.01 3.02
C PRO A 220 14.07 -16.43 4.29
N ASP A 221 15.21 -15.78 4.17
CA ASP A 221 15.91 -15.05 5.23
C ASP A 221 15.05 -13.93 5.87
N LEU A 222 14.16 -13.31 5.12
CA LEU A 222 13.29 -12.24 5.61
C LEU A 222 12.02 -12.72 6.32
N ASN A 223 11.73 -14.03 6.31
CA ASN A 223 10.54 -14.59 6.96
C ASN A 223 10.60 -14.54 8.50
N VAL A 224 11.79 -14.44 9.08
CA VAL A 224 11.98 -14.34 10.54
C VAL A 224 11.19 -13.16 11.15
N ASN A 225 11.12 -12.06 10.45
CA ASN A 225 10.42 -10.84 10.89
C ASN A 225 8.89 -10.85 10.68
N ASP A 226 8.33 -11.98 10.19
CA ASP A 226 6.88 -12.15 9.93
C ASP A 226 6.26 -13.38 10.66
N GLN A 227 7.01 -14.07 11.52
CA GLN A 227 6.63 -15.36 12.12
C GLN A 227 5.37 -15.29 13.01
N ASP A 228 5.14 -14.17 13.69
CA ASP A 228 4.03 -14.01 14.64
C ASP A 228 2.73 -13.45 14.00
N ARG A 229 2.66 -13.39 12.67
CA ARG A 229 1.57 -12.72 11.94
C ARG A 229 0.16 -13.20 12.34
N TYR A 230 -0.02 -14.50 12.58
CA TYR A 230 -1.33 -15.07 12.88
C TYR A 230 -1.52 -15.38 14.37
N ARG A 231 -0.54 -15.03 15.20
CA ARG A 231 -0.62 -15.22 16.65
C ARG A 231 -1.80 -14.43 17.22
N GLY A 232 -2.59 -15.09 18.06
CA GLY A 232 -3.77 -14.48 18.69
C GLY A 232 -5.04 -14.43 17.84
N VAL A 233 -5.02 -14.80 16.55
CA VAL A 233 -6.25 -14.83 15.72
C VAL A 233 -7.32 -15.77 16.28
N PRO A 234 -7.02 -17.03 16.70
CA PRO A 234 -8.04 -17.90 17.30
C PRO A 234 -8.67 -17.31 18.55
N THR A 235 -7.85 -16.80 19.47
CA THR A 235 -8.33 -16.16 20.71
C THR A 235 -9.16 -14.91 20.41
N HIS A 236 -8.75 -14.12 19.43
CA HIS A 236 -9.48 -12.93 19.01
C HIS A 236 -10.88 -13.26 18.50
N LEU A 237 -11.01 -14.33 17.69
CA LEU A 237 -12.31 -14.79 17.16
C LEU A 237 -13.16 -15.43 18.26
N LEU A 238 -12.57 -16.21 19.15
CA LEU A 238 -13.28 -16.84 20.27
C LEU A 238 -13.93 -15.78 21.17
N MET A 239 -13.24 -14.69 21.45
CA MET A 239 -13.74 -13.59 22.28
C MET A 239 -14.76 -12.67 21.58
N ARG A 240 -15.09 -12.91 20.28
CA ARG A 240 -15.98 -12.04 19.48
C ARG A 240 -17.00 -12.85 18.68
N PRO A 241 -18.01 -13.46 19.35
CA PRO A 241 -18.98 -14.35 18.69
C PRO A 241 -19.79 -13.66 17.60
N TRP A 242 -19.98 -12.33 17.66
CA TRP A 242 -20.64 -11.56 16.60
C TRP A 242 -19.90 -11.55 15.25
N LEU A 243 -18.62 -11.96 15.21
CA LEU A 243 -17.85 -12.13 13.98
C LEU A 243 -18.02 -13.51 13.34
N TRP A 244 -18.52 -14.50 14.07
CA TRP A 244 -18.63 -15.88 13.59
C TRP A 244 -19.44 -16.05 12.30
N PRO A 245 -20.56 -15.32 12.09
CA PRO A 245 -21.29 -15.42 10.81
C PRO A 245 -20.44 -15.08 9.58
N HIS A 246 -19.36 -14.32 9.75
CA HIS A 246 -18.47 -13.90 8.66
C HIS A 246 -17.28 -14.85 8.44
N VAL A 247 -17.03 -15.78 9.36
CA VAL A 247 -15.90 -16.73 9.30
C VAL A 247 -15.96 -17.63 8.07
N PRO A 248 -17.11 -18.22 7.67
CA PRO A 248 -17.16 -19.07 6.49
C PRO A 248 -16.71 -18.36 5.21
N ALA A 249 -17.20 -17.13 4.97
CA ALA A 249 -16.78 -16.32 3.82
C ALA A 249 -15.27 -16.00 3.88
N PHE A 250 -14.77 -15.65 5.05
CA PHE A 250 -13.35 -15.37 5.25
C PHE A 250 -12.47 -16.59 4.93
N VAL A 251 -12.84 -17.77 5.45
CA VAL A 251 -12.12 -19.04 5.20
C VAL A 251 -12.18 -19.41 3.72
N PHE A 252 -13.34 -19.29 3.09
CA PHE A 252 -13.48 -19.54 1.65
C PHE A 252 -12.53 -18.67 0.83
N ILE A 253 -12.54 -17.34 1.05
CA ILE A 253 -11.66 -16.40 0.34
C ILE A 253 -10.19 -16.75 0.59
N TYR A 254 -9.82 -17.07 1.83
CA TYR A 254 -8.45 -17.46 2.18
C TYR A 254 -7.99 -18.71 1.42
N LEU A 255 -8.81 -19.78 1.43
CA LEU A 255 -8.47 -21.02 0.75
C LEU A 255 -8.44 -20.88 -0.78
N TYR A 256 -9.44 -20.17 -1.34
CA TYR A 256 -9.51 -19.90 -2.77
C TYR A 256 -8.26 -19.14 -3.26
N THR A 257 -7.96 -18.02 -2.62
CA THR A 257 -6.85 -17.14 -3.05
C THR A 257 -5.49 -17.84 -2.88
N ARG A 258 -5.34 -18.65 -1.83
CA ARG A 258 -4.13 -19.45 -1.62
C ARG A 258 -3.94 -20.51 -2.70
N ASN A 259 -5.02 -21.19 -3.09
CA ASN A 259 -4.96 -22.19 -4.18
C ASN A 259 -4.70 -21.53 -5.52
N ALA A 260 -5.39 -20.41 -5.84
CA ALA A 260 -5.20 -19.66 -7.06
C ALA A 260 -3.76 -19.11 -7.17
N ALA A 261 -3.22 -18.54 -6.09
CA ALA A 261 -1.83 -18.06 -6.06
C ALA A 261 -0.81 -19.19 -6.28
N ARG A 262 -1.00 -20.35 -5.65
CA ARG A 262 -0.12 -21.51 -5.87
C ARG A 262 -0.15 -22.02 -7.31
N LYS A 263 -1.33 -22.04 -7.94
CA LYS A 263 -1.46 -22.38 -9.37
C LYS A 263 -0.69 -21.40 -10.26
N LYS A 264 -0.81 -20.09 -10.02
CA LYS A 264 -0.06 -19.05 -10.75
C LYS A 264 1.45 -19.26 -10.64
N ILE A 265 1.96 -19.56 -9.44
CA ILE A 265 3.39 -19.85 -9.24
C ILE A 265 3.82 -21.12 -10.01
N ALA A 266 3.05 -22.20 -9.91
CA ALA A 266 3.37 -23.46 -10.58
C ALA A 266 3.37 -23.34 -12.12
N GLN A 267 2.58 -22.42 -12.67
CA GLN A 267 2.49 -22.16 -14.12
C GLN A 267 3.54 -21.14 -14.61
N GLN A 268 4.42 -20.63 -13.73
CA GLN A 268 5.38 -19.57 -14.01
C GLN A 268 4.74 -18.36 -14.74
N GLN A 269 3.45 -18.13 -14.52
CA GLN A 269 2.77 -16.99 -15.06
C GLN A 269 3.30 -15.74 -14.37
N ASN A 270 4.16 -14.98 -15.06
CA ASN A 270 4.51 -13.63 -14.64
C ASN A 270 3.21 -12.85 -14.49
N THR A 271 2.94 -12.36 -13.29
CA THR A 271 1.84 -11.44 -13.08
C THR A 271 2.20 -10.14 -13.78
N THR A 272 1.62 -9.91 -14.98
CA THR A 272 1.47 -8.55 -15.47
C THR A 272 0.82 -7.72 -14.35
N TRP A 273 1.14 -6.43 -14.27
CA TRP A 273 0.56 -5.53 -13.26
C TRP A 273 -0.99 -5.61 -13.30
N GLU A 274 -1.57 -6.54 -12.53
CA GLU A 274 -3.02 -6.66 -12.38
C GLU A 274 -3.47 -5.56 -11.40
N ARG A 275 -4.17 -4.54 -11.91
CA ARG A 275 -4.76 -3.48 -11.10
C ARG A 275 -6.19 -3.82 -10.71
N ASP A 276 -6.70 -3.13 -9.70
CA ASP A 276 -8.12 -3.11 -9.36
C ASP A 276 -8.83 -2.00 -10.16
N ASP A 277 -9.65 -2.39 -11.14
CA ASP A 277 -10.41 -1.44 -11.96
C ASP A 277 -11.73 -1.03 -11.30
N SER A 278 -12.26 -1.79 -10.35
CA SER A 278 -13.58 -1.53 -9.74
C SER A 278 -13.61 -0.29 -8.87
N SER A 279 -12.53 -0.01 -8.14
CA SER A 279 -12.43 1.18 -7.28
C SER A 279 -12.26 2.49 -8.06
N ARG A 280 -12.06 2.41 -9.40
CA ARG A 280 -11.72 3.52 -10.29
C ARG A 280 -12.82 3.91 -11.27
N THR A 281 -13.83 3.07 -11.43
CA THR A 281 -14.93 3.28 -12.38
C THR A 281 -15.94 4.34 -11.92
N ILE A 282 -15.89 4.75 -10.67
CA ILE A 282 -16.76 5.79 -10.12
C ILE A 282 -15.89 7.00 -9.82
N SER A 283 -15.95 8.02 -10.68
CA SER A 283 -15.60 9.39 -10.31
C SER A 283 -16.54 9.80 -9.17
N ARG A 284 -16.14 9.52 -7.93
CA ARG A 284 -16.85 10.02 -6.75
C ARG A 284 -16.57 11.52 -6.66
N GLU A 285 -17.44 12.32 -7.27
CA GLU A 285 -17.68 13.69 -6.84
C GLU A 285 -17.82 13.65 -5.32
N THR A 286 -16.87 14.28 -4.66
CA THR A 286 -16.80 14.63 -3.25
C THR A 286 -18.02 14.25 -2.41
N ARG A 287 -17.97 13.10 -1.71
CA ARG A 287 -18.80 12.91 -0.53
C ARG A 287 -18.13 13.64 0.64
N PRO A 288 -18.88 14.51 1.36
CA PRO A 288 -18.34 15.14 2.56
C PRO A 288 -17.98 14.07 3.58
N ALA A 289 -16.87 14.29 4.28
CA ALA A 289 -16.39 13.45 5.36
C ALA A 289 -17.45 13.43 6.48
N ALA A 290 -17.99 12.23 6.78
CA ALA A 290 -18.78 11.96 7.97
C ALA A 290 -17.88 11.44 9.10
#